data_b1787572db0bb95021e0177452943b02
#
_entry.id   b1787572db0bb95021e0177452943b02
#
_cell.length_a   1.000
_cell.length_b   1.000
_cell.length_c   1.000
_cell.angle_alpha   90.00
_cell.angle_beta   90.00
_cell.angle_gamma   90.00
#
_symmetry.space_group_name_H-M   'P 1'
#
loop_
_entity.id
_entity.type
_entity.pdbx_description
1 polymer ?
#
loop_
_entity_poly.entity_id
_entity_poly.type
_entity_poly.pdbx_seq_one_letter_code
_entity_poly.pdbx_strand_id
1 'polypeptide(L)'
;MRNLILIGSLLGLTACATTTSQQPTQQNVAQQSVAEQFHQLADTIWEGMNESSDTELTDMSPEALKARYEKQSKWLEQLDAIKLNQLSDEDKINHAMIRYSLKNRVDEYRFNAHYMPLTAEGSFHSSLAFMPSYTSFNSVEDYQNYISKLRSIPRYMEQQTHWLRKAIEEGYTQPAAAMAGFEESILAYLVQDASDSVYFSPFAKQPAFANDTEWEALKADAMTAIDEQVMPAYDDYFTFMVTEYLPNARESVGASELPN
;
A
#
# COMPACT_ATOMS: atom_id res chain seq x y z
N MET A 1 -64.51 0.00 38.32
CA MET A 1 -65.05 0.33 39.66
C MET A 1 -64.35 1.54 40.17
N ARG A 2 -65.12 2.53 40.19
CA ARG A 2 -65.44 3.57 41.20
C ARG A 2 -64.29 4.54 41.49
N ASN A 3 -64.44 5.71 40.93
CA ASN A 3 -64.86 7.00 41.56
C ASN A 3 -64.12 7.38 42.81
N LEU A 4 -63.47 8.56 42.83
CA LEU A 4 -64.09 9.67 43.54
C LEU A 4 -63.41 11.01 43.21
N ILE A 5 -64.25 11.99 43.00
CA ILE A 5 -64.02 13.40 42.79
C ILE A 5 -63.78 14.06 44.13
N LEU A 6 -62.93 15.07 44.24
CA LEU A 6 -63.16 16.16 45.23
C LEU A 6 -62.55 17.48 44.66
N ILE A 7 -63.42 18.44 44.68
CA ILE A 7 -63.37 19.83 44.28
C ILE A 7 -62.78 20.67 45.44
N GLY A 8 -61.93 21.64 45.13
CA GLY A 8 -61.50 22.64 46.14
C GLY A 8 -60.84 23.86 45.48
N SER A 9 -61.58 24.93 45.54
CA SER A 9 -61.55 26.29 45.07
C SER A 9 -60.28 27.11 45.16
N LEU A 10 -60.15 27.95 44.12
CA LEU A 10 -59.68 29.36 44.01
C LEU A 10 -58.84 29.97 45.14
N LEU A 11 -57.73 30.54 44.71
CA LEU A 11 -57.37 31.94 45.01
C LEU A 11 -56.26 32.40 43.99
N GLY A 12 -56.54 33.46 43.28
CA GLY A 12 -55.62 33.99 42.29
C GLY A 12 -54.47 34.82 42.90
N LEU A 13 -53.33 34.71 42.28
CA LEU A 13 -52.23 35.65 42.41
C LEU A 13 -51.61 35.84 41.00
N THR A 14 -51.82 37.01 40.45
CA THR A 14 -51.19 37.53 39.26
C THR A 14 -49.68 37.69 39.50
N ALA A 15 -48.87 36.84 38.95
CA ALA A 15 -47.44 37.02 38.86
C ALA A 15 -47.05 37.29 37.42
N CYS A 16 -46.49 38.45 37.16
CA CYS A 16 -45.87 38.85 35.90
C CYS A 16 -44.83 37.83 35.51
N ALA A 17 -45.08 37.07 34.44
CA ALA A 17 -44.09 36.23 33.79
C ALA A 17 -43.18 37.11 32.93
N THR A 18 -41.97 37.40 33.44
CA THR A 18 -40.86 37.85 32.60
C THR A 18 -40.45 36.70 31.70
N THR A 19 -40.80 36.81 30.44
CA THR A 19 -40.34 35.88 29.39
C THR A 19 -38.86 36.10 29.20
N THR A 20 -38.02 35.29 29.85
CA THR A 20 -36.60 35.18 29.53
C THR A 20 -36.51 34.39 28.24
N SER A 21 -36.28 35.10 27.14
CA SER A 21 -35.90 34.47 25.87
C SER A 21 -34.59 33.75 26.09
N GLN A 22 -34.63 32.44 26.22
CA GLN A 22 -33.44 31.58 26.07
C GLN A 22 -33.01 31.71 24.62
N GLN A 23 -31.94 32.49 24.38
CA GLN A 23 -31.17 32.38 23.16
C GLN A 23 -30.68 30.90 23.04
N PRO A 24 -30.79 30.31 21.82
CA PRO A 24 -30.19 29.00 21.61
C PRO A 24 -28.70 29.16 21.85
N THR A 25 -28.20 28.35 22.78
CA THR A 25 -26.78 28.19 23.05
C THR A 25 -26.14 27.77 21.73
N GLN A 26 -25.47 28.70 21.06
CA GLN A 26 -24.54 28.33 19.99
C GLN A 26 -23.55 27.35 20.61
N GLN A 27 -23.64 26.10 20.21
CA GLN A 27 -22.59 25.13 20.46
C GLN A 27 -21.31 25.74 19.87
N ASN A 28 -20.45 26.22 20.75
CA ASN A 28 -19.09 26.61 20.44
C ASN A 28 -18.41 25.30 19.99
N VAL A 29 -18.38 25.02 18.69
CA VAL A 29 -17.51 24.03 18.11
C VAL A 29 -16.11 24.56 18.45
N ALA A 30 -15.48 23.96 19.47
CA ALA A 30 -14.14 24.36 19.88
C ALA A 30 -13.25 24.27 18.64
N GLN A 31 -12.70 25.41 18.23
CA GLN A 31 -11.80 25.48 17.09
C GLN A 31 -10.56 24.68 17.45
N GLN A 32 -10.32 23.59 16.70
CA GLN A 32 -9.23 22.67 16.92
C GLN A 32 -7.90 23.41 16.90
N SER A 33 -7.00 23.12 17.85
CA SER A 33 -5.66 23.71 17.86
C SER A 33 -4.85 23.27 16.63
N VAL A 34 -3.85 24.06 16.23
CA VAL A 34 -2.98 23.72 15.10
C VAL A 34 -2.20 22.42 15.37
N ALA A 35 -1.81 22.17 16.62
CA ALA A 35 -1.15 20.92 17.01
C ALA A 35 -2.09 19.70 16.84
N GLU A 36 -3.35 19.80 17.27
CA GLU A 36 -4.35 18.73 17.04
C GLU A 36 -4.61 18.48 15.56
N GLN A 37 -4.69 19.54 14.74
CA GLN A 37 -4.83 19.40 13.28
C GLN A 37 -3.62 18.69 12.68
N PHE A 38 -2.41 19.05 13.11
CA PHE A 38 -1.17 18.37 12.66
C PHE A 38 -1.16 16.91 13.05
N HIS A 39 -1.45 16.55 14.31
CA HIS A 39 -1.43 15.16 14.76
C HIS A 39 -2.44 14.30 14.00
N GLN A 40 -3.68 14.78 13.79
CA GLN A 40 -4.67 14.05 13.00
C GLN A 40 -4.25 13.86 11.54
N LEU A 41 -3.64 14.89 10.94
CA LEU A 41 -3.11 14.77 9.58
C LEU A 41 -1.95 13.78 9.53
N ALA A 42 -1.04 13.81 10.51
CA ALA A 42 0.09 12.89 10.61
C ALA A 42 -0.39 11.43 10.74
N ASP A 43 -1.38 11.17 11.59
CA ASP A 43 -1.98 9.84 11.75
C ASP A 43 -2.65 9.37 10.44
N THR A 44 -3.43 10.24 9.78
CA THR A 44 -4.06 9.94 8.49
C THR A 44 -3.03 9.60 7.40
N ILE A 45 -1.92 10.35 7.36
CA ILE A 45 -0.82 10.10 6.43
C ILE A 45 -0.15 8.77 6.75
N TRP A 46 0.15 8.52 8.02
CA TRP A 46 0.78 7.29 8.47
C TRP A 46 -0.04 6.05 8.12
N GLU A 47 -1.33 6.05 8.47
CA GLU A 47 -2.24 4.97 8.14
C GLU A 47 -2.32 4.73 6.63
N GLY A 48 -2.54 5.79 5.86
CA GLY A 48 -2.69 5.67 4.41
C GLY A 48 -1.40 5.40 3.65
N MET A 49 -0.22 5.64 4.24
CA MET A 49 1.08 5.24 3.67
C MET A 49 1.45 3.78 3.98
N ASN A 50 0.88 3.22 5.06
CA ASN A 50 1.13 1.84 5.51
C ASN A 50 -0.06 0.92 5.19
N GLU A 51 -1.04 1.41 4.43
CA GLU A 51 -2.16 0.59 3.96
C GLU A 51 -1.63 -0.55 3.08
N SER A 52 -1.89 -1.78 3.50
CA SER A 52 -1.47 -3.00 2.79
C SER A 52 -2.60 -4.04 2.84
N SER A 53 -2.66 -4.90 1.82
CA SER A 53 -3.56 -6.04 1.79
C SER A 53 -2.85 -7.29 2.33
N ASP A 54 -3.56 -8.09 3.09
CA ASP A 54 -3.05 -9.39 3.54
C ASP A 54 -3.18 -10.45 2.46
N THR A 55 -4.06 -10.24 1.48
CA THR A 55 -4.42 -11.22 0.43
C THR A 55 -3.92 -10.87 -0.96
N GLU A 56 -3.46 -9.63 -1.19
CA GLU A 56 -3.05 -9.16 -2.51
C GLU A 56 -1.75 -8.35 -2.46
N LEU A 57 -0.98 -8.41 -3.53
CA LEU A 57 0.12 -7.49 -3.77
C LEU A 57 -0.42 -6.11 -4.17
N THR A 58 0.38 -5.09 -3.89
CA THR A 58 0.05 -3.70 -4.19
C THR A 58 -0.34 -3.54 -5.67
N ASP A 59 -1.44 -2.84 -5.91
CA ASP A 59 -1.85 -2.50 -7.27
C ASP A 59 -0.92 -1.44 -7.87
N MET A 60 -0.23 -1.81 -8.96
CA MET A 60 0.71 -0.96 -9.69
C MET A 60 0.14 -0.47 -11.04
N SER A 61 -1.18 -0.57 -11.24
CA SER A 61 -1.84 -0.04 -12.43
C SER A 61 -1.65 1.48 -12.57
N PRO A 62 -1.74 2.03 -13.79
CA PRO A 62 -1.70 3.47 -14.02
C PRO A 62 -2.69 4.25 -13.17
N GLU A 63 -3.91 3.72 -13.02
CA GLU A 63 -4.99 4.33 -12.25
C GLU A 63 -4.66 4.35 -10.76
N ALA A 64 -4.14 3.25 -10.21
CA ALA A 64 -3.78 3.14 -8.80
C ALA A 64 -2.57 4.02 -8.45
N LEU A 65 -1.57 4.09 -9.32
CA LEU A 65 -0.42 4.98 -9.14
C LEU A 65 -0.83 6.45 -9.18
N LYS A 66 -1.68 6.82 -10.13
CA LYS A 66 -2.21 8.19 -10.24
C LYS A 66 -3.03 8.57 -9.00
N ALA A 67 -3.92 7.69 -8.55
CA ALA A 67 -4.72 7.92 -7.35
C ALA A 67 -3.86 8.11 -6.09
N ARG A 68 -2.79 7.30 -5.94
CA ARG A 68 -1.81 7.48 -4.86
C ARG A 68 -1.08 8.82 -4.94
N TYR A 69 -0.63 9.21 -6.12
CA TYR A 69 0.00 10.49 -6.35
C TYR A 69 -0.93 11.66 -5.97
N GLU A 70 -2.18 11.63 -6.42
CA GLU A 70 -3.17 12.66 -6.11
C GLU A 70 -3.47 12.74 -4.61
N LYS A 71 -3.62 11.59 -3.95
CA LYS A 71 -3.82 11.47 -2.49
C LYS A 71 -2.61 12.05 -1.73
N GLN A 72 -1.41 11.68 -2.11
CA GLN A 72 -0.16 12.13 -1.46
C GLN A 72 0.12 13.62 -1.73
N SER A 73 -0.17 14.12 -2.92
CA SER A 73 -0.07 15.55 -3.27
C SER A 73 -1.00 16.39 -2.40
N LYS A 74 -2.24 15.93 -2.20
CA LYS A 74 -3.20 16.61 -1.33
C LYS A 74 -2.74 16.63 0.13
N TRP A 75 -2.17 15.53 0.64
CA TRP A 75 -1.60 15.50 1.98
C TRP A 75 -0.41 16.45 2.12
N LEU A 76 0.45 16.53 1.11
CA LEU A 76 1.58 17.47 1.11
C LEU A 76 1.11 18.93 1.16
N GLU A 77 0.08 19.29 0.38
CA GLU A 77 -0.54 20.61 0.42
C GLU A 77 -1.14 20.92 1.80
N GLN A 78 -1.83 19.97 2.41
CA GLN A 78 -2.40 20.14 3.75
C GLN A 78 -1.30 20.32 4.81
N LEU A 79 -0.21 19.56 4.70
CA LEU A 79 0.92 19.64 5.60
C LEU A 79 1.65 21.00 5.45
N ASP A 80 1.82 21.50 4.22
CA ASP A 80 2.42 22.81 3.93
C ASP A 80 1.57 23.99 4.45
N ALA A 81 0.27 23.79 4.64
CA ALA A 81 -0.63 24.79 5.21
C ALA A 81 -0.55 24.88 6.75
N ILE A 82 0.08 23.93 7.44
CA ILE A 82 0.24 23.94 8.90
C ILE A 82 1.14 25.09 9.35
N LYS A 83 0.69 25.85 10.34
CA LYS A 83 1.44 27.00 10.88
C LYS A 83 2.52 26.52 11.85
N LEU A 84 3.75 26.36 11.35
CA LEU A 84 4.89 25.81 12.13
C LEU A 84 5.20 26.57 13.42
N ASN A 85 4.96 27.89 13.46
CA ASN A 85 5.21 28.70 14.66
C ASN A 85 4.22 28.41 15.82
N GLN A 86 3.19 27.60 15.58
CA GLN A 86 2.22 27.16 16.58
C GLN A 86 2.41 25.69 16.99
N LEU A 87 3.45 25.04 16.47
CA LEU A 87 3.85 23.68 16.82
C LEU A 87 4.97 23.69 17.87
N SER A 88 5.03 22.60 18.65
CA SER A 88 6.20 22.31 19.51
C SER A 88 7.44 22.06 18.66
N ASP A 89 8.63 22.08 19.26
CA ASP A 89 9.86 21.79 18.52
C ASP A 89 9.91 20.32 18.06
N GLU A 90 9.36 19.40 18.83
CA GLU A 90 9.20 17.99 18.45
C GLU A 90 8.25 17.86 17.23
N ASP A 91 7.09 18.51 17.25
CA ASP A 91 6.15 18.48 16.13
C ASP A 91 6.72 19.11 14.86
N LYS A 92 7.56 20.16 14.99
CA LYS A 92 8.26 20.72 13.82
C LYS A 92 9.21 19.71 13.17
N ILE A 93 9.91 18.89 13.98
CA ILE A 93 10.77 17.82 13.46
C ILE A 93 9.92 16.76 12.77
N ASN A 94 8.85 16.28 13.41
CA ASN A 94 7.94 15.30 12.84
C ASN A 94 7.30 15.80 11.54
N HIS A 95 6.85 17.06 11.51
CA HIS A 95 6.36 17.71 10.29
C HIS A 95 7.39 17.68 9.17
N ALA A 96 8.65 18.06 9.45
CA ALA A 96 9.71 18.09 8.44
C ALA A 96 10.00 16.67 7.89
N MET A 97 10.00 15.64 8.74
CA MET A 97 10.21 14.25 8.34
C MET A 97 9.08 13.72 7.46
N ILE A 98 7.82 13.93 7.87
CA ILE A 98 6.65 13.51 7.10
C ILE A 98 6.62 14.25 5.76
N ARG A 99 6.86 15.57 5.76
CA ARG A 99 6.93 16.39 4.56
C ARG A 99 7.98 15.90 3.57
N TYR A 100 9.18 15.59 4.06
CA TYR A 100 10.27 15.06 3.24
C TYR A 100 9.86 13.73 2.59
N SER A 101 9.29 12.80 3.37
CA SER A 101 8.84 11.50 2.86
C SER A 101 7.73 11.65 1.81
N LEU A 102 6.71 12.49 2.07
CA LEU A 102 5.64 12.75 1.10
C LEU A 102 6.16 13.41 -0.17
N LYS A 103 7.04 14.42 -0.02
CA LYS A 103 7.61 15.10 -1.18
C LYS A 103 8.37 14.14 -2.09
N ASN A 104 9.18 13.25 -1.52
CA ASN A 104 9.90 12.24 -2.31
C ASN A 104 8.92 11.33 -3.08
N ARG A 105 7.85 10.84 -2.46
CA ARG A 105 6.85 9.99 -3.13
C ARG A 105 6.09 10.73 -4.24
N VAL A 106 5.77 12.01 -4.03
CA VAL A 106 5.16 12.87 -5.05
C VAL A 106 6.14 13.09 -6.22
N ASP A 107 7.40 13.36 -5.92
CA ASP A 107 8.44 13.56 -6.92
C ASP A 107 8.76 12.25 -7.70
N GLU A 108 8.77 11.09 -7.05
CA GLU A 108 8.92 9.77 -7.70
C GLU A 108 7.89 9.58 -8.83
N TYR A 109 6.63 9.91 -8.59
CA TYR A 109 5.61 9.84 -9.64
C TYR A 109 5.84 10.89 -10.74
N ARG A 110 6.12 12.14 -10.35
CA ARG A 110 6.32 13.26 -11.30
C ARG A 110 7.51 13.07 -12.22
N PHE A 111 8.55 12.40 -11.73
CA PHE A 111 9.78 12.11 -12.49
C PHE A 111 9.80 10.69 -13.08
N ASN A 112 8.65 10.04 -13.18
CA ASN A 112 8.49 8.73 -13.77
C ASN A 112 9.39 7.63 -13.18
N ALA A 113 9.71 7.70 -11.88
CA ALA A 113 10.53 6.69 -11.22
C ALA A 113 9.91 5.28 -11.32
N HIS A 114 8.59 5.19 -11.45
CA HIS A 114 7.86 3.95 -11.68
C HIS A 114 8.12 3.29 -13.06
N TYR A 115 8.75 3.99 -14.00
CA TYR A 115 9.22 3.41 -15.27
C TYR A 115 10.50 2.57 -15.06
N MET A 116 11.20 2.73 -13.96
CA MET A 116 12.44 2.02 -13.66
C MET A 116 12.30 1.13 -12.41
N PRO A 117 11.38 0.13 -12.40
CA PRO A 117 11.14 -0.73 -11.23
C PRO A 117 12.25 -1.76 -11.01
N LEU A 118 13.34 -1.71 -11.78
CA LEU A 118 14.48 -2.60 -11.68
C LEU A 118 15.81 -1.83 -11.67
N THR A 119 16.81 -2.42 -11.05
CA THR A 119 18.20 -1.97 -11.04
C THR A 119 19.12 -3.15 -11.32
N ALA A 120 20.42 -2.91 -11.53
CA ALA A 120 21.41 -3.99 -11.69
C ALA A 120 21.51 -4.91 -10.45
N GLU A 121 21.17 -4.41 -9.26
CA GLU A 121 21.31 -5.14 -7.98
C GLU A 121 20.03 -5.87 -7.57
N GLY A 122 18.88 -5.51 -8.14
CA GLY A 122 17.62 -6.11 -7.75
C GLY A 122 16.43 -5.54 -8.51
N SER A 123 15.32 -6.23 -8.38
CA SER A 123 14.09 -5.91 -9.06
C SER A 123 12.90 -6.43 -8.24
N PHE A 124 11.70 -6.03 -8.64
CA PHE A 124 10.46 -6.50 -8.03
C PHE A 124 10.36 -8.04 -8.00
N HIS A 125 10.85 -8.75 -9.03
CA HIS A 125 10.81 -10.22 -9.09
C HIS A 125 11.65 -10.87 -7.98
N SER A 126 12.85 -10.37 -7.69
CA SER A 126 13.68 -10.87 -6.62
C SER A 126 13.14 -10.47 -5.23
N SER A 127 12.55 -9.26 -5.12
CA SER A 127 11.91 -8.81 -3.88
C SER A 127 10.72 -9.67 -3.49
N LEU A 128 9.92 -10.16 -4.46
CA LEU A 128 8.82 -11.09 -4.22
C LEU A 128 9.29 -12.40 -3.57
N ALA A 129 10.45 -12.90 -3.93
CA ALA A 129 11.00 -14.14 -3.39
C ALA A 129 11.31 -14.08 -1.88
N PHE A 130 11.40 -12.88 -1.30
CA PHE A 130 11.53 -12.71 0.15
C PHE A 130 10.17 -12.72 0.87
N MET A 131 9.04 -12.77 0.16
CA MET A 131 7.70 -12.76 0.75
C MET A 131 7.51 -13.82 1.84
N PRO A 132 7.98 -15.08 1.69
CA PRO A 132 7.89 -16.08 2.75
C PRO A 132 8.57 -15.66 4.05
N SER A 133 9.68 -14.90 3.97
CA SER A 133 10.51 -14.57 5.12
C SER A 133 9.96 -13.44 5.99
N TYR A 134 9.12 -12.56 5.44
CA TYR A 134 8.49 -11.47 6.19
C TYR A 134 6.99 -11.68 6.43
N THR A 135 6.42 -12.79 5.95
CA THR A 135 5.04 -13.16 6.27
C THR A 135 4.98 -13.91 7.59
N SER A 136 4.06 -13.54 8.46
CA SER A 136 3.79 -14.26 9.70
C SER A 136 2.79 -15.37 9.45
N PHE A 137 3.05 -16.56 10.01
CA PHE A 137 2.21 -17.76 9.86
C PHE A 137 1.78 -18.25 11.24
N ASN A 138 0.76 -17.63 11.85
CA ASN A 138 0.28 -17.93 13.19
C ASN A 138 -1.06 -18.66 13.21
N SER A 139 -1.74 -18.75 12.06
CA SER A 139 -3.07 -19.33 11.89
C SER A 139 -3.23 -19.98 10.51
N VAL A 140 -4.27 -20.81 10.33
CA VAL A 140 -4.68 -21.33 9.01
C VAL A 140 -5.03 -20.19 8.06
N GLU A 141 -5.65 -19.11 8.55
CA GLU A 141 -5.99 -17.92 7.78
C GLU A 141 -4.76 -17.23 7.20
N ASP A 142 -3.65 -17.14 7.94
CA ASP A 142 -2.40 -16.55 7.43
C ASP A 142 -1.86 -17.32 6.23
N TYR A 143 -1.93 -18.65 6.25
CA TYR A 143 -1.55 -19.49 5.09
C TYR A 143 -2.50 -19.26 3.90
N GLN A 144 -3.81 -19.15 4.13
CA GLN A 144 -4.79 -18.87 3.08
C GLN A 144 -4.56 -17.48 2.47
N ASN A 145 -4.28 -16.48 3.29
CA ASN A 145 -3.95 -15.13 2.85
C ASN A 145 -2.66 -15.12 2.02
N TYR A 146 -1.65 -15.86 2.46
CA TYR A 146 -0.40 -16.01 1.72
C TYR A 146 -0.63 -16.66 0.35
N ILE A 147 -1.41 -17.75 0.26
CA ILE A 147 -1.78 -18.40 -1.00
C ILE A 147 -2.55 -17.42 -1.92
N SER A 148 -3.47 -16.64 -1.36
CA SER A 148 -4.18 -15.60 -2.10
C SER A 148 -3.22 -14.55 -2.65
N LYS A 149 -2.22 -14.17 -1.86
CA LYS A 149 -1.16 -13.25 -2.30
C LYS A 149 -0.29 -13.85 -3.42
N LEU A 150 0.03 -15.16 -3.38
CA LEU A 150 0.69 -15.84 -4.49
C LEU A 150 -0.11 -15.73 -5.80
N ARG A 151 -1.43 -15.89 -5.72
CA ARG A 151 -2.34 -15.77 -6.88
C ARG A 151 -2.41 -14.34 -7.44
N SER A 152 -1.99 -13.33 -6.70
CA SER A 152 -1.92 -11.95 -7.18
C SER A 152 -0.61 -11.62 -7.91
N ILE A 153 0.39 -12.51 -7.88
CA ILE A 153 1.69 -12.30 -8.52
C ILE A 153 1.58 -12.04 -10.02
N PRO A 154 0.78 -12.79 -10.82
CA PRO A 154 0.67 -12.53 -12.26
C PRO A 154 0.23 -11.09 -12.55
N ARG A 155 -0.83 -10.61 -11.91
CA ARG A 155 -1.31 -9.23 -12.06
C ARG A 155 -0.21 -8.21 -11.71
N TYR A 156 0.47 -8.42 -10.59
CA TYR A 156 1.53 -7.52 -10.15
C TYR A 156 2.70 -7.48 -11.15
N MET A 157 3.15 -8.64 -11.65
CA MET A 157 4.23 -8.73 -12.63
C MET A 157 3.84 -8.13 -13.98
N GLU A 158 2.61 -8.35 -14.44
CA GLU A 158 2.07 -7.74 -15.66
C GLU A 158 2.07 -6.21 -15.55
N GLN A 159 1.65 -5.66 -14.41
CA GLN A 159 1.65 -4.21 -14.17
C GLN A 159 3.08 -3.64 -14.14
N GLN A 160 4.04 -4.34 -13.55
CA GLN A 160 5.45 -3.93 -13.58
C GLN A 160 6.01 -4.00 -15.01
N THR A 161 5.70 -5.05 -15.75
CA THR A 161 6.08 -5.20 -17.17
C THR A 161 5.47 -4.10 -18.05
N HIS A 162 4.24 -3.67 -17.75
CA HIS A 162 3.64 -2.51 -18.40
C HIS A 162 4.52 -1.25 -18.25
N TRP A 163 5.03 -0.99 -17.05
CA TRP A 163 5.90 0.17 -16.82
C TRP A 163 7.26 0.04 -17.51
N LEU A 164 7.79 -1.17 -17.57
CA LEU A 164 9.03 -1.42 -18.32
C LEU A 164 8.84 -1.21 -19.84
N ARG A 165 7.67 -1.55 -20.40
CA ARG A 165 7.34 -1.20 -21.79
C ARG A 165 7.24 0.30 -21.97
N LYS A 166 6.65 1.02 -21.01
CA LYS A 166 6.67 2.49 -21.01
C LYS A 166 8.09 3.04 -20.93
N ALA A 167 8.97 2.43 -20.14
CA ALA A 167 10.37 2.80 -20.09
C ALA A 167 11.07 2.66 -21.48
N ILE A 168 10.77 1.59 -22.22
CA ILE A 168 11.30 1.41 -23.59
C ILE A 168 10.76 2.52 -24.51
N GLU A 169 9.45 2.77 -24.50
CA GLU A 169 8.81 3.79 -25.33
C GLU A 169 9.36 5.20 -25.07
N GLU A 170 9.61 5.54 -23.83
CA GLU A 170 10.00 6.88 -23.38
C GLU A 170 11.52 7.06 -23.15
N GLY A 171 12.31 6.01 -23.34
CA GLY A 171 13.78 6.08 -23.22
C GLY A 171 14.32 6.00 -21.77
N TYR A 172 13.56 5.48 -20.82
CA TYR A 172 13.95 5.31 -19.40
C TYR A 172 14.57 3.95 -19.10
N THR A 173 15.10 3.23 -20.09
CA THR A 173 15.69 1.90 -19.85
C THR A 173 17.00 1.97 -19.07
N GLN A 174 17.33 0.90 -18.37
CA GLN A 174 18.64 0.74 -17.72
C GLN A 174 19.76 0.59 -18.78
N PRO A 175 21.02 0.94 -18.42
CA PRO A 175 22.16 0.72 -19.31
C PRO A 175 22.36 -0.78 -19.61
N ALA A 176 22.60 -1.14 -20.89
CA ALA A 176 22.86 -2.52 -21.28
C ALA A 176 24.03 -3.15 -20.51
N ALA A 177 25.07 -2.37 -20.23
CA ALA A 177 26.22 -2.83 -19.42
C ALA A 177 25.84 -3.23 -17.98
N ALA A 178 24.81 -2.59 -17.39
CA ALA A 178 24.32 -2.90 -16.05
C ALA A 178 23.33 -4.07 -16.03
N MET A 179 22.78 -4.42 -17.20
CA MET A 179 21.77 -5.48 -17.35
C MET A 179 22.35 -6.81 -17.85
N ALA A 180 23.66 -6.89 -18.06
CA ALA A 180 24.29 -8.12 -18.54
C ALA A 180 24.10 -9.28 -17.54
N GLY A 181 23.47 -10.38 -17.99
CA GLY A 181 23.17 -11.56 -17.16
C GLY A 181 21.97 -11.38 -16.24
N PHE A 182 21.19 -10.30 -16.36
CA PHE A 182 20.02 -10.08 -15.52
C PHE A 182 18.97 -11.20 -15.65
N GLU A 183 18.81 -11.78 -16.83
CA GLU A 183 17.91 -12.89 -17.11
C GLU A 183 18.18 -14.12 -16.24
N GLU A 184 19.45 -14.37 -15.86
CA GLU A 184 19.82 -15.49 -15.00
C GLU A 184 19.18 -15.37 -13.61
N SER A 185 18.98 -14.14 -13.13
CA SER A 185 18.32 -13.87 -11.85
C SER A 185 16.84 -14.27 -11.84
N ILE A 186 16.19 -14.30 -13.01
CA ILE A 186 14.79 -14.71 -13.16
C ILE A 186 14.70 -16.24 -13.22
N LEU A 187 15.61 -16.87 -13.97
CA LEU A 187 15.66 -18.33 -14.12
C LEU A 187 15.80 -19.05 -12.78
N ALA A 188 16.42 -18.43 -11.79
CA ALA A 188 16.56 -18.97 -10.44
C ALA A 188 15.20 -19.30 -9.76
N TYR A 189 14.10 -18.72 -10.22
CA TYR A 189 12.75 -18.94 -9.69
C TYR A 189 11.89 -19.87 -10.53
N LEU A 190 12.37 -20.29 -11.70
CA LEU A 190 11.72 -21.26 -12.58
C LEU A 190 12.21 -22.68 -12.21
N VAL A 191 11.49 -23.33 -11.30
CA VAL A 191 11.79 -24.69 -10.84
C VAL A 191 10.95 -25.72 -11.60
N GLN A 192 11.37 -27.02 -11.55
CA GLN A 192 10.62 -28.09 -12.22
C GLN A 192 9.43 -28.59 -11.41
N ASP A 193 9.50 -28.50 -10.08
CA ASP A 193 8.46 -28.92 -9.15
C ASP A 193 8.14 -27.75 -8.21
N ALA A 194 6.86 -27.46 -8.03
CA ALA A 194 6.42 -26.38 -7.15
C ALA A 194 6.93 -26.53 -5.71
N SER A 195 7.16 -27.74 -5.26
CA SER A 195 7.72 -28.03 -3.93
C SER A 195 9.17 -27.54 -3.75
N ASP A 196 9.92 -27.35 -4.85
CA ASP A 196 11.27 -26.80 -4.84
C ASP A 196 11.28 -25.25 -4.88
N SER A 197 10.13 -24.64 -5.08
CA SER A 197 10.01 -23.20 -5.11
C SER A 197 10.24 -22.57 -3.74
N VAL A 198 10.94 -21.42 -3.71
CA VAL A 198 11.08 -20.60 -2.50
C VAL A 198 9.72 -20.24 -1.90
N TYR A 199 8.70 -20.08 -2.71
CA TYR A 199 7.34 -19.77 -2.30
C TYR A 199 6.65 -20.91 -1.56
N PHE A 200 7.11 -22.14 -1.72
CA PHE A 200 6.60 -23.30 -0.97
C PHE A 200 7.27 -23.48 0.39
N SER A 201 8.35 -22.77 0.69
CA SER A 201 9.11 -22.90 1.93
C SER A 201 8.29 -22.82 3.23
N PRO A 202 7.20 -21.99 3.35
CA PRO A 202 6.36 -22.00 4.55
C PRO A 202 5.64 -23.33 4.82
N PHE A 203 5.49 -24.17 3.78
CA PHE A 203 4.78 -25.45 3.85
C PHE A 203 5.70 -26.65 4.16
N ALA A 204 6.98 -26.40 4.43
CA ALA A 204 7.95 -27.47 4.73
C ALA A 204 7.67 -28.19 6.05
N LYS A 205 7.00 -27.53 7.00
CA LYS A 205 6.70 -28.08 8.32
C LYS A 205 5.30 -27.70 8.78
N GLN A 206 4.50 -28.75 9.11
CA GLN A 206 3.15 -28.57 9.66
C GLN A 206 3.19 -27.84 11.01
N PRO A 207 2.44 -26.74 11.17
CA PRO A 207 2.30 -26.06 12.45
C PRO A 207 1.33 -26.79 13.37
N ALA A 208 1.50 -26.64 14.69
CA ALA A 208 0.71 -27.35 15.67
C ALA A 208 -0.79 -26.98 15.70
N PHE A 209 -1.16 -25.83 15.11
CA PHE A 209 -2.55 -25.38 15.06
C PHE A 209 -3.34 -25.95 13.87
N ALA A 210 -2.69 -26.51 12.84
CA ALA A 210 -3.36 -27.12 11.69
C ALA A 210 -3.46 -28.64 11.88
N ASN A 211 -4.64 -29.21 11.63
CA ASN A 211 -4.79 -30.68 11.57
C ASN A 211 -4.30 -31.21 10.21
N ASP A 212 -4.11 -32.53 10.12
CA ASP A 212 -3.53 -33.17 8.93
C ASP A 212 -4.35 -32.89 7.65
N THR A 213 -5.68 -32.91 7.75
CA THR A 213 -6.56 -32.66 6.59
C THR A 213 -6.46 -31.23 6.10
N GLU A 214 -6.49 -30.26 7.02
CA GLU A 214 -6.31 -28.84 6.68
C GLU A 214 -4.93 -28.57 6.10
N TRP A 215 -3.90 -29.21 6.68
CA TRP A 215 -2.53 -29.01 6.24
C TRP A 215 -2.28 -29.56 4.83
N GLU A 216 -2.76 -30.76 4.52
CA GLU A 216 -2.64 -31.33 3.17
C GLU A 216 -3.42 -30.49 2.15
N ALA A 217 -4.59 -29.95 2.51
CA ALA A 217 -5.34 -29.06 1.65
C ALA A 217 -4.59 -27.74 1.37
N LEU A 218 -3.99 -27.12 2.40
CA LEU A 218 -3.19 -25.91 2.24
C LEU A 218 -1.97 -26.13 1.33
N LYS A 219 -1.26 -27.26 1.51
CA LYS A 219 -0.11 -27.61 0.65
C LYS A 219 -0.54 -27.79 -0.80
N ALA A 220 -1.60 -28.55 -1.03
CA ALA A 220 -2.10 -28.77 -2.39
C ALA A 220 -2.52 -27.47 -3.07
N ASP A 221 -3.17 -26.57 -2.32
CA ASP A 221 -3.60 -25.27 -2.80
C ASP A 221 -2.42 -24.32 -3.12
N ALA A 222 -1.38 -24.35 -2.26
CA ALA A 222 -0.15 -23.60 -2.48
C ALA A 222 0.61 -24.11 -3.73
N MET A 223 0.74 -25.43 -3.89
CA MET A 223 1.36 -26.03 -5.08
C MET A 223 0.62 -25.61 -6.36
N THR A 224 -0.70 -25.69 -6.35
CA THR A 224 -1.53 -25.23 -7.48
C THR A 224 -1.31 -23.74 -7.78
N ALA A 225 -1.26 -22.90 -6.75
CA ALA A 225 -1.02 -21.46 -6.95
C ALA A 225 0.39 -21.19 -7.53
N ILE A 226 1.39 -21.97 -7.10
CA ILE A 226 2.76 -21.82 -7.62
C ILE A 226 2.83 -22.30 -9.07
N ASP A 227 2.33 -23.48 -9.38
CA ASP A 227 2.40 -24.08 -10.72
C ASP A 227 1.59 -23.28 -11.76
N GLU A 228 0.37 -22.88 -11.40
CA GLU A 228 -0.56 -22.27 -12.36
C GLU A 228 -0.50 -20.75 -12.43
N GLN A 229 0.11 -20.10 -11.43
CA GLN A 229 0.13 -18.65 -11.34
C GLN A 229 1.55 -18.08 -11.25
N VAL A 230 2.35 -18.54 -10.26
CA VAL A 230 3.66 -17.94 -10.00
C VAL A 230 4.65 -18.26 -11.11
N MET A 231 4.82 -19.54 -11.42
CA MET A 231 5.81 -19.97 -12.42
C MET A 231 5.51 -19.43 -13.81
N PRO A 232 4.26 -19.45 -14.33
CA PRO A 232 3.95 -18.82 -15.59
C PRO A 232 4.24 -17.31 -15.61
N ALA A 233 3.98 -16.59 -14.51
CA ALA A 233 4.27 -15.17 -14.44
C ALA A 233 5.77 -14.86 -14.51
N TYR A 234 6.62 -15.72 -13.93
CA TYR A 234 8.08 -15.60 -14.05
C TYR A 234 8.56 -15.96 -15.46
N ASP A 235 7.98 -16.96 -16.13
CA ASP A 235 8.30 -17.33 -17.51
C ASP A 235 7.92 -16.21 -18.49
N ASP A 236 6.74 -15.62 -18.34
CA ASP A 236 6.30 -14.47 -19.12
C ASP A 236 7.24 -13.27 -18.92
N TYR A 237 7.65 -13.01 -17.66
CA TYR A 237 8.59 -11.94 -17.37
C TYR A 237 9.99 -12.21 -17.95
N PHE A 238 10.48 -13.45 -17.85
CA PHE A 238 11.72 -13.84 -18.48
C PHE A 238 11.67 -13.62 -20.00
N THR A 239 10.61 -14.09 -20.63
CA THR A 239 10.40 -13.92 -22.08
C THR A 239 10.39 -12.43 -22.46
N PHE A 240 9.66 -11.60 -21.73
CA PHE A 240 9.65 -10.16 -21.93
C PHE A 240 11.06 -9.55 -21.81
N MET A 241 11.80 -9.91 -20.77
CA MET A 241 13.14 -9.38 -20.57
C MET A 241 14.07 -9.72 -21.73
N VAL A 242 14.07 -10.96 -22.19
CA VAL A 242 14.97 -11.43 -23.26
C VAL A 242 14.56 -10.89 -24.64
N THR A 243 13.25 -10.79 -24.90
CA THR A 243 12.76 -10.45 -26.25
C THR A 243 12.46 -8.97 -26.45
N GLU A 244 12.11 -8.25 -25.37
CA GLU A 244 11.70 -6.85 -25.46
C GLU A 244 12.67 -5.91 -24.70
N TYR A 245 12.93 -6.14 -23.40
CA TYR A 245 13.62 -5.14 -22.58
C TYR A 245 15.13 -5.08 -22.84
N LEU A 246 15.84 -6.21 -22.74
CA LEU A 246 17.30 -6.25 -22.92
C LEU A 246 17.76 -5.78 -24.31
N PRO A 247 17.06 -6.13 -25.41
CA PRO A 247 17.42 -5.58 -26.73
C PRO A 247 17.24 -4.05 -26.85
N ASN A 248 16.40 -3.46 -25.99
CA ASN A 248 16.15 -2.01 -25.98
C ASN A 248 16.82 -1.30 -24.79
N ALA A 249 17.70 -1.99 -24.05
CA ALA A 249 18.49 -1.37 -22.99
C ALA A 249 19.43 -0.31 -23.60
N ARG A 250 19.52 0.87 -22.96
CA ARG A 250 20.30 1.98 -23.50
C ARG A 250 21.82 1.69 -23.51
N GLU A 251 22.53 2.21 -24.50
CA GLU A 251 23.99 2.03 -24.60
C GLU A 251 24.73 2.93 -23.58
N SER A 252 24.22 4.12 -23.30
CA SER A 252 24.85 5.09 -22.41
C SER A 252 24.68 4.69 -20.93
N VAL A 253 25.68 4.99 -20.09
CA VAL A 253 25.67 4.69 -18.66
C VAL A 253 25.27 5.88 -17.78
N GLY A 254 25.38 7.10 -18.32
CA GLY A 254 25.14 8.33 -17.57
C GLY A 254 23.65 8.59 -17.30
N ALA A 255 23.28 8.97 -16.07
CA ALA A 255 21.90 9.37 -15.77
C ALA A 255 21.49 10.68 -16.48
N SER A 256 22.47 11.50 -16.91
CA SER A 256 22.24 12.71 -17.72
C SER A 256 21.69 12.42 -19.14
N GLU A 257 21.73 11.17 -19.58
CA GLU A 257 21.20 10.72 -20.86
C GLU A 257 19.71 10.30 -20.78
N LEU A 258 19.16 10.28 -19.57
CA LEU A 258 17.72 10.03 -19.39
C LEU A 258 16.90 11.22 -19.90
N PRO A 259 15.69 11.00 -20.41
CA PRO A 259 14.79 12.07 -20.83
C PRO A 259 14.50 13.04 -19.68
N ASN A 260 14.38 14.35 -20.01
CA ASN A 260 14.03 15.42 -19.06
C ASN A 260 12.52 15.54 -18.85
#